data_45086d1e2c6a23caa1a427a3d3689c1c
#
_entry.id   45086d1e2c6a23caa1a427a3d3689c1c
#
_cell.length_a   1.000
_cell.length_b   1.000
_cell.length_c   1.000
_cell.angle_alpha   90.00
_cell.angle_beta   90.00
_cell.angle_gamma   90.00
#
_symmetry.space_group_name_H-M   'P 1'
#
loop_
_entity.id
_entity.type
_entity.pdbx_description
1 polymer ?
#
loop_
_entity_poly.entity_id
_entity_poly.type
_entity_poly.pdbx_seq_one_letter_code
_entity_poly.pdbx_strand_id
1 'polypeptide(L)'
;QHWNRERYTRKLLNISKVLSSLGAGNFPLLIGLSEVENRGVVSDLVNKTVLADGNYGIVHGDSPDARGIDVALLYRKDSFRLLHNAFCPVRLKSGETTRDILYCEGISAPNDTLHVFVCHFPSMRGGEAKSEWKRVKAASVVRQKVDSIQDLHPRAMILILGDLNGRANTPAQKMLKTQDPESGTIKSENFYNTGYYLLGKNYGSYRYQGEWQTLDHSIVSGNLLNGKADLQVSRRMGIYDADFLLEEE
;
A
#
# COMPACT_ATOMS: atom_id res chain seq x y z
N GLN A 1 23.52 13.33 -7.11
CA GLN A 1 24.11 12.22 -6.33
C GLN A 1 24.54 11.13 -7.29
N HIS A 2 25.82 10.73 -7.25
CA HIS A 2 26.29 9.60 -8.05
C HIS A 2 25.86 8.29 -7.38
N TRP A 3 24.93 7.58 -8.02
CA TRP A 3 24.49 6.27 -7.61
C TRP A 3 25.55 5.24 -7.97
N ASN A 4 25.96 4.40 -7.03
CA ASN A 4 26.96 3.35 -7.23
C ASN A 4 26.55 2.04 -6.54
N ARG A 5 27.31 0.96 -6.82
CA ARG A 5 27.01 -0.38 -6.30
C ARG A 5 26.99 -0.44 -4.76
N GLU A 6 27.86 0.29 -4.09
CA GLU A 6 27.93 0.31 -2.62
C GLU A 6 26.66 0.94 -2.01
N ARG A 7 26.25 2.12 -2.52
CA ARG A 7 25.01 2.78 -2.09
C ARG A 7 23.78 1.94 -2.38
N TYR A 8 23.74 1.29 -3.54
CA TYR A 8 22.68 0.38 -3.91
C TYR A 8 22.57 -0.77 -2.91
N THR A 9 23.68 -1.47 -2.64
CA THR A 9 23.70 -2.58 -1.68
C THR A 9 23.28 -2.12 -0.28
N ARG A 10 23.80 -0.99 0.19
CA ARG A 10 23.45 -0.42 1.50
C ARG A 10 21.96 -0.10 1.59
N LYS A 11 21.36 0.48 0.54
CA LYS A 11 19.91 0.73 0.48
C LYS A 11 19.10 -0.55 0.59
N LEU A 12 19.46 -1.60 -0.17
CA LEU A 12 18.78 -2.90 -0.08
C LEU A 12 18.86 -3.50 1.32
N LEU A 13 20.03 -3.48 1.95
CA LEU A 13 20.24 -3.98 3.31
C LEU A 13 19.40 -3.20 4.34
N ASN A 14 19.38 -1.87 4.23
CA ASN A 14 18.58 -1.04 5.13
C ASN A 14 17.07 -1.30 4.97
N ILE A 15 16.56 -1.38 3.73
CA ILE A 15 15.17 -1.72 3.47
C ILE A 15 14.84 -3.11 4.03
N SER A 16 15.68 -4.10 3.76
CA SER A 16 15.44 -5.47 4.24
C SER A 16 15.45 -5.57 5.76
N LYS A 17 16.32 -4.80 6.45
CA LYS A 17 16.35 -4.70 7.91
C LYS A 17 15.01 -4.18 8.45
N VAL A 18 14.47 -3.12 7.85
CA VAL A 18 13.15 -2.60 8.22
C VAL A 18 12.07 -3.65 8.01
N LEU A 19 11.98 -4.21 6.80
CA LEU A 19 10.93 -5.15 6.45
C LEU A 19 10.95 -6.43 7.30
N SER A 20 12.13 -6.95 7.61
CA SER A 20 12.26 -8.16 8.47
C SER A 20 11.92 -7.89 9.94
N SER A 21 12.03 -6.64 10.40
CA SER A 21 11.72 -6.27 11.79
C SER A 21 10.22 -5.98 12.04
N LEU A 22 9.41 -5.80 10.99
CA LEU A 22 7.98 -5.50 11.12
C LEU A 22 7.14 -6.64 11.70
N GLY A 23 7.57 -7.87 11.57
CA GLY A 23 6.77 -9.05 11.85
C GLY A 23 6.94 -9.64 13.24
N ALA A 24 7.50 -8.95 14.23
CA ALA A 24 7.70 -9.45 15.61
C ALA A 24 8.32 -10.86 15.67
N GLY A 25 9.35 -11.12 14.85
CA GLY A 25 10.04 -12.43 14.75
C GLY A 25 9.56 -13.31 13.58
N ASN A 26 8.52 -12.92 12.88
CA ASN A 26 8.08 -13.53 11.63
C ASN A 26 8.17 -12.53 10.47
N PHE A 27 8.37 -13.02 9.26
CA PHE A 27 8.29 -12.17 8.08
C PHE A 27 6.84 -11.74 7.78
N PRO A 28 6.57 -10.48 7.37
CA PRO A 28 5.23 -10.02 6.98
C PRO A 28 4.61 -10.90 5.90
N LEU A 29 3.30 -11.17 6.00
CA LEU A 29 2.57 -11.96 5.00
C LEU A 29 2.60 -11.29 3.62
N LEU A 30 2.33 -9.98 3.58
CA LEU A 30 2.28 -9.16 2.39
C LEU A 30 3.09 -7.88 2.62
N ILE A 31 3.80 -7.42 1.61
CA ILE A 31 4.55 -6.16 1.62
C ILE A 31 4.23 -5.41 0.32
N GLY A 32 3.54 -4.28 0.42
CA GLY A 32 3.38 -3.35 -0.69
C GLY A 32 4.55 -2.39 -0.74
N LEU A 33 5.11 -2.20 -1.92
CA LEU A 33 6.23 -1.29 -2.17
C LEU A 33 5.81 -0.19 -3.14
N SER A 34 6.17 1.04 -2.85
CA SER A 34 6.08 2.20 -3.73
C SER A 34 7.48 2.65 -4.17
N GLU A 35 7.55 3.44 -5.25
CA GLU A 35 8.80 3.97 -5.82
C GLU A 35 9.81 2.89 -6.22
N VAL A 36 9.30 1.79 -6.75
CA VAL A 36 10.10 0.71 -7.30
C VAL A 36 10.61 1.09 -8.69
N GLU A 37 11.91 0.98 -8.94
CA GLU A 37 12.50 1.32 -10.23
C GLU A 37 12.25 0.24 -11.30
N ASN A 38 12.37 -1.03 -10.93
CA ASN A 38 12.13 -2.16 -11.84
C ASN A 38 12.07 -3.49 -11.06
N ARG A 39 11.67 -4.56 -11.76
CA ARG A 39 11.61 -5.90 -11.19
C ARG A 39 12.97 -6.41 -10.67
N GLY A 40 14.09 -6.00 -11.29
CA GLY A 40 15.42 -6.42 -10.89
C GLY A 40 15.78 -5.97 -9.48
N VAL A 41 15.47 -4.72 -9.09
CA VAL A 41 15.75 -4.21 -7.74
C VAL A 41 14.92 -4.93 -6.69
N VAL A 42 13.68 -5.29 -7.00
CA VAL A 42 12.81 -6.07 -6.09
C VAL A 42 13.34 -7.50 -5.96
N SER A 43 13.77 -8.11 -7.06
CA SER A 43 14.39 -9.44 -7.05
C SER A 43 15.67 -9.46 -6.21
N ASP A 44 16.51 -8.42 -6.32
CA ASP A 44 17.72 -8.30 -5.53
C ASP A 44 17.38 -8.13 -4.03
N LEU A 45 16.37 -7.31 -3.71
CA LEU A 45 15.88 -7.14 -2.34
C LEU A 45 15.44 -8.47 -1.71
N VAL A 46 14.66 -9.25 -2.46
CA VAL A 46 14.12 -10.54 -1.95
C VAL A 46 15.18 -11.63 -1.89
N ASN A 47 16.08 -11.72 -2.88
CA ASN A 47 16.96 -12.88 -3.00
C ASN A 47 18.39 -12.66 -2.47
N LYS A 48 18.82 -11.39 -2.27
CA LYS A 48 20.19 -11.05 -1.86
C LYS A 48 20.27 -10.42 -0.47
N THR A 49 19.19 -10.43 0.28
CA THR A 49 19.12 -9.90 1.64
C THR A 49 18.50 -10.91 2.59
N VAL A 50 18.34 -10.55 3.86
CA VAL A 50 17.66 -11.39 4.88
C VAL A 50 16.24 -11.80 4.47
N LEU A 51 15.60 -11.09 3.53
CA LEU A 51 14.26 -11.46 3.04
C LEU A 51 14.24 -12.77 2.23
N ALA A 52 15.41 -13.31 1.83
CA ALA A 52 15.49 -14.62 1.19
C ALA A 52 14.89 -15.73 2.05
N ASP A 53 15.01 -15.62 3.37
CA ASP A 53 14.46 -16.58 4.33
C ASP A 53 12.92 -16.49 4.44
N GLY A 54 12.32 -15.40 3.92
CA GLY A 54 10.87 -15.17 3.93
C GLY A 54 10.10 -15.86 2.80
N ASN A 55 10.79 -16.54 1.85
CA ASN A 55 10.20 -17.23 0.69
C ASN A 55 9.18 -16.38 -0.07
N TYR A 56 9.55 -15.14 -0.42
CA TYR A 56 8.65 -14.21 -1.08
C TYR A 56 8.47 -14.48 -2.58
N GLY A 57 7.21 -14.42 -3.03
CA GLY A 57 6.85 -14.19 -4.43
C GLY A 57 6.80 -12.68 -4.72
N ILE A 58 6.98 -12.32 -5.99
CA ILE A 58 7.02 -10.93 -6.45
C ILE A 58 5.95 -10.74 -7.53
N VAL A 59 5.07 -9.74 -7.35
CA VAL A 59 4.23 -9.18 -8.42
C VAL A 59 4.70 -7.76 -8.69
N HIS A 60 5.13 -7.52 -9.92
CA HIS A 60 5.59 -6.22 -10.41
C HIS A 60 5.34 -6.12 -11.91
N GLY A 61 5.02 -4.96 -12.40
CA GLY A 61 4.93 -4.62 -13.82
C GLY A 61 5.28 -3.15 -14.03
N ASP A 62 5.89 -2.87 -15.16
CA ASP A 62 6.25 -1.51 -15.55
C ASP A 62 4.98 -0.72 -15.87
N SER A 63 4.86 0.47 -15.30
CA SER A 63 3.79 1.42 -15.54
C SER A 63 4.28 2.61 -16.39
N PRO A 64 3.39 3.36 -17.04
CA PRO A 64 3.80 4.45 -17.93
C PRO A 64 4.20 5.74 -17.19
N ASP A 65 4.59 5.68 -15.91
CA ASP A 65 5.05 6.86 -15.16
C ASP A 65 6.33 7.43 -15.77
N ALA A 66 6.34 8.74 -16.04
CA ALA A 66 7.47 9.40 -16.70
C ALA A 66 8.77 9.38 -15.88
N ARG A 67 8.71 9.09 -14.58
CA ARG A 67 9.89 8.94 -13.70
C ARG A 67 10.43 7.51 -13.68
N GLY A 68 9.74 6.55 -14.33
CA GLY A 68 10.10 5.15 -14.32
C GLY A 68 10.02 4.52 -12.93
N ILE A 69 8.99 4.87 -12.15
CA ILE A 69 8.75 4.28 -10.83
C ILE A 69 7.41 3.56 -10.80
N ASP A 70 7.39 2.44 -10.12
CA ASP A 70 6.26 1.51 -10.07
C ASP A 70 5.85 1.16 -8.64
N VAL A 71 4.90 0.26 -8.54
CA VAL A 71 4.53 -0.43 -7.31
C VAL A 71 4.81 -1.93 -7.42
N ALA A 72 5.01 -2.59 -6.29
CA ALA A 72 5.16 -4.04 -6.24
C ALA A 72 4.45 -4.63 -5.03
N LEU A 73 4.07 -5.89 -5.13
CA LEU A 73 3.62 -6.71 -4.00
C LEU A 73 4.60 -7.86 -3.81
N LEU A 74 5.11 -8.00 -2.57
CA LEU A 74 5.76 -9.20 -2.11
C LEU A 74 4.75 -10.00 -1.28
N TYR A 75 4.73 -11.31 -1.45
CA TYR A 75 3.84 -12.20 -0.69
C TYR A 75 4.56 -13.47 -0.28
N ARG A 76 4.35 -13.95 0.94
CA ARG A 76 4.91 -15.21 1.41
C ARG A 76 4.22 -16.38 0.74
N LYS A 77 4.97 -17.15 -0.05
CA LYS A 77 4.43 -18.30 -0.82
C LYS A 77 3.89 -19.41 0.08
N ASP A 78 4.40 -19.54 1.29
CA ASP A 78 3.96 -20.56 2.27
C ASP A 78 2.58 -20.25 2.86
N SER A 79 2.16 -18.99 2.84
CA SER A 79 0.98 -18.53 3.59
C SER A 79 0.01 -17.72 2.75
N PHE A 80 0.40 -17.40 1.50
CA PHE A 80 -0.46 -16.73 0.53
C PHE A 80 -0.27 -17.33 -0.86
N ARG A 81 -1.33 -17.93 -1.39
CA ARG A 81 -1.35 -18.48 -2.75
C ARG A 81 -1.97 -17.48 -3.71
N LEU A 82 -1.13 -16.83 -4.50
CA LEU A 82 -1.57 -15.90 -5.55
C LEU A 82 -2.39 -16.66 -6.59
N LEU A 83 -3.60 -16.17 -6.90
CA LEU A 83 -4.50 -16.71 -7.92
C LEU A 83 -4.48 -15.90 -9.20
N HIS A 84 -4.55 -14.56 -9.05
CA HIS A 84 -4.63 -13.62 -10.16
C HIS A 84 -3.96 -12.29 -9.82
N ASN A 85 -3.46 -11.60 -10.83
CA ASN A 85 -3.04 -10.21 -10.72
C ASN A 85 -3.37 -9.42 -11.98
N ALA A 86 -3.50 -8.11 -11.85
CA ALA A 86 -3.72 -7.18 -12.95
C ALA A 86 -3.14 -5.80 -12.61
N PHE A 87 -2.76 -5.07 -13.66
CA PHE A 87 -2.37 -3.67 -13.58
C PHE A 87 -3.51 -2.84 -14.16
N CYS A 88 -4.11 -1.97 -13.33
CA CYS A 88 -5.25 -1.15 -13.71
C CYS A 88 -4.77 0.25 -14.10
N PRO A 89 -4.83 0.63 -15.39
CA PRO A 89 -4.29 1.90 -15.87
C PRO A 89 -5.03 3.11 -15.32
N VAL A 90 -4.31 4.11 -14.84
CA VAL A 90 -4.85 5.42 -14.45
C VAL A 90 -4.66 6.40 -15.59
N ARG A 91 -5.68 6.55 -16.44
CA ARG A 91 -5.65 7.46 -17.58
C ARG A 91 -6.06 8.87 -17.16
N LEU A 92 -5.12 9.81 -17.22
CA LEU A 92 -5.34 11.22 -16.91
C LEU A 92 -5.80 11.99 -18.16
N LYS A 93 -6.67 12.99 -17.96
CA LYS A 93 -7.26 13.78 -19.07
C LYS A 93 -6.25 14.60 -19.88
N SER A 94 -5.16 14.99 -19.25
CA SER A 94 -4.11 15.83 -19.84
C SER A 94 -3.10 15.07 -20.72
N GLY A 95 -3.30 13.76 -20.93
CA GLY A 95 -2.29 12.90 -21.57
C GLY A 95 -1.08 12.62 -20.68
N GLU A 96 -1.06 13.14 -19.46
CA GLU A 96 -0.03 12.80 -18.48
C GLU A 96 -0.12 11.34 -18.08
N THR A 97 1.02 10.74 -17.84
CA THR A 97 1.14 9.35 -17.37
C THR A 97 1.37 9.30 -15.86
N THR A 98 0.94 8.21 -15.24
CA THR A 98 1.17 7.93 -13.82
C THR A 98 1.22 6.42 -13.62
N ARG A 99 1.51 6.00 -12.37
CA ARG A 99 1.56 4.58 -12.02
C ARG A 99 0.21 3.92 -12.17
N ASP A 100 0.24 2.68 -12.62
CA ASP A 100 -0.92 1.81 -12.61
C ASP A 100 -1.23 1.37 -11.16
N ILE A 101 -2.47 0.99 -10.91
CA ILE A 101 -2.87 0.35 -9.66
C ILE A 101 -2.60 -1.15 -9.80
N LEU A 102 -1.76 -1.71 -8.93
CA LEU A 102 -1.57 -3.15 -8.88
C LEU A 102 -2.71 -3.79 -8.09
N TYR A 103 -3.40 -4.72 -8.71
CA TYR A 103 -4.39 -5.58 -8.09
C TYR A 103 -3.88 -7.02 -8.03
N CYS A 104 -4.08 -7.67 -6.89
CA CYS A 104 -3.80 -9.08 -6.68
C CYS A 104 -4.96 -9.76 -5.96
N GLU A 105 -5.24 -10.99 -6.34
CA GLU A 105 -6.17 -11.89 -5.67
C GLU A 105 -5.44 -13.14 -5.24
N GLY A 106 -5.64 -13.58 -4.03
CA GLY A 106 -5.01 -14.79 -3.51
C GLY A 106 -5.72 -15.34 -2.29
N ILE A 107 -5.33 -16.54 -1.92
CA ILE A 107 -5.86 -17.24 -0.74
C ILE A 107 -4.81 -17.18 0.36
N SER A 108 -5.21 -16.62 1.49
CA SER A 108 -4.49 -16.71 2.77
C SER A 108 -4.97 -17.92 3.55
N ALA A 109 -4.09 -18.52 4.36
CA ALA A 109 -4.50 -19.61 5.23
C ALA A 109 -5.53 -19.12 6.28
N PRO A 110 -6.56 -19.95 6.67
CA PRO A 110 -6.77 -21.31 6.17
C PRO A 110 -7.51 -21.40 4.84
N ASN A 111 -8.30 -20.41 4.38
CA ASN A 111 -8.99 -20.42 3.07
C ASN A 111 -9.65 -19.07 2.72
N ASP A 112 -9.20 -17.99 3.31
CA ASP A 112 -9.76 -16.66 3.04
C ASP A 112 -9.24 -16.08 1.72
N THR A 113 -10.13 -15.77 0.79
CA THR A 113 -9.77 -15.03 -0.42
C THR A 113 -9.62 -13.55 -0.10
N LEU A 114 -8.41 -13.03 -0.34
CA LEU A 114 -8.06 -11.64 -0.12
C LEU A 114 -7.76 -10.94 -1.45
N HIS A 115 -8.40 -9.80 -1.66
CA HIS A 115 -8.16 -8.88 -2.76
C HIS A 115 -7.27 -7.73 -2.29
N VAL A 116 -6.08 -7.59 -2.87
CA VAL A 116 -5.07 -6.62 -2.46
C VAL A 116 -4.84 -5.61 -3.57
N PHE A 117 -4.89 -4.32 -3.22
CA PHE A 117 -4.51 -3.23 -4.10
C PHE A 117 -3.25 -2.56 -3.54
N VAL A 118 -2.20 -2.47 -4.36
CA VAL A 118 -1.02 -1.64 -4.04
C VAL A 118 -1.09 -0.39 -4.90
N CYS A 119 -1.10 0.76 -4.23
CA CYS A 119 -1.36 2.05 -4.83
C CYS A 119 -0.21 3.02 -4.57
N HIS A 120 0.13 3.81 -5.59
CA HIS A 120 0.94 5.01 -5.41
C HIS A 120 0.29 6.13 -6.24
N PHE A 121 -0.57 6.91 -5.59
CA PHE A 121 -1.35 7.97 -6.26
C PHE A 121 -0.47 9.14 -6.70
N PRO A 122 -0.94 9.95 -7.67
CA PRO A 122 -0.23 11.15 -8.09
C PRO A 122 0.08 12.09 -6.93
N SER A 123 1.34 12.56 -6.87
CA SER A 123 1.82 13.44 -5.80
C SER A 123 1.15 14.81 -5.81
N MET A 124 1.29 15.55 -4.72
CA MET A 124 0.82 16.93 -4.56
C MET A 124 1.68 17.97 -5.31
N ARG A 125 2.57 17.52 -6.20
CA ARG A 125 3.46 18.42 -6.98
C ARG A 125 2.66 19.44 -7.76
N GLY A 126 3.05 20.70 -7.66
CA GLY A 126 2.33 21.82 -8.26
C GLY A 126 1.18 22.37 -7.42
N GLY A 127 0.98 21.84 -6.22
CA GLY A 127 -0.04 22.23 -5.23
C GLY A 127 -1.09 21.16 -5.00
N GLU A 128 -1.46 20.97 -3.74
CA GLU A 128 -2.40 19.94 -3.30
C GLU A 128 -3.74 20.07 -4.04
N ALA A 129 -4.36 21.23 -4.00
CA ALA A 129 -5.66 21.49 -4.62
C ALA A 129 -5.62 21.35 -6.16
N LYS A 130 -4.55 21.80 -6.81
CA LYS A 130 -4.40 21.72 -8.27
C LYS A 130 -4.23 20.28 -8.77
N SER A 131 -3.62 19.42 -7.98
CA SER A 131 -3.34 18.01 -8.33
C SER A 131 -4.38 17.03 -7.81
N GLU A 132 -5.32 17.46 -6.95
CA GLU A 132 -6.30 16.59 -6.28
C GLU A 132 -7.13 15.77 -7.26
N TRP A 133 -7.54 16.34 -8.39
CA TRP A 133 -8.31 15.62 -9.41
C TRP A 133 -7.60 14.38 -9.96
N LYS A 134 -6.25 14.37 -9.97
CA LYS A 134 -5.44 13.20 -10.40
C LYS A 134 -5.56 12.07 -9.37
N ARG A 135 -5.52 12.38 -8.08
CA ARG A 135 -5.71 11.43 -6.99
C ARG A 135 -7.13 10.89 -6.96
N VAL A 136 -8.13 11.76 -7.15
CA VAL A 136 -9.54 11.36 -7.31
C VAL A 136 -9.71 10.42 -8.50
N LYS A 137 -9.01 10.67 -9.63
CA LYS A 137 -9.05 9.77 -10.79
C LYS A 137 -8.43 8.40 -10.46
N ALA A 138 -7.29 8.36 -9.78
CA ALA A 138 -6.69 7.10 -9.34
C ALA A 138 -7.62 6.34 -8.37
N ALA A 139 -8.18 7.05 -7.38
CA ALA A 139 -9.16 6.48 -6.45
C ALA A 139 -10.41 5.93 -7.18
N SER A 140 -10.87 6.60 -8.25
CA SER A 140 -12.00 6.10 -9.04
C SER A 140 -11.72 4.79 -9.76
N VAL A 141 -10.47 4.55 -10.21
CA VAL A 141 -10.05 3.28 -10.81
C VAL A 141 -10.10 2.16 -9.77
N VAL A 142 -9.57 2.41 -8.58
CA VAL A 142 -9.66 1.46 -7.46
C VAL A 142 -11.12 1.18 -7.12
N ARG A 143 -11.96 2.22 -6.97
CA ARG A 143 -13.37 2.08 -6.61
C ARG A 143 -14.15 1.26 -7.63
N GLN A 144 -13.95 1.50 -8.93
CA GLN A 144 -14.59 0.71 -10.00
C GLN A 144 -14.24 -0.78 -9.89
N LYS A 145 -12.97 -1.11 -9.65
CA LYS A 145 -12.55 -2.51 -9.48
C LYS A 145 -13.13 -3.13 -8.22
N VAL A 146 -13.15 -2.38 -7.12
CA VAL A 146 -13.77 -2.79 -5.85
C VAL A 146 -15.27 -3.02 -6.01
N ASP A 147 -16.00 -2.11 -6.69
CA ASP A 147 -17.43 -2.30 -6.97
C ASP A 147 -17.68 -3.58 -7.74
N SER A 148 -16.90 -3.85 -8.81
CA SER A 148 -17.01 -5.08 -9.59
C SER A 148 -16.75 -6.35 -8.77
N ILE A 149 -15.85 -6.29 -7.78
CA ILE A 149 -15.57 -7.42 -6.88
C ILE A 149 -16.77 -7.61 -5.93
N GLN A 150 -17.28 -6.52 -5.35
CA GLN A 150 -18.40 -6.57 -4.39
C GLN A 150 -19.73 -6.98 -5.04
N ASP A 151 -19.94 -6.63 -6.31
CA ASP A 151 -21.12 -7.08 -7.07
C ASP A 151 -21.18 -8.61 -7.17
N LEU A 152 -20.02 -9.26 -7.30
CA LEU A 152 -19.91 -10.71 -7.35
C LEU A 152 -19.83 -11.34 -5.95
N HIS A 153 -19.11 -10.67 -5.04
CA HIS A 153 -18.81 -11.14 -3.70
C HIS A 153 -19.04 -10.01 -2.69
N PRO A 154 -20.28 -9.77 -2.23
CA PRO A 154 -20.63 -8.63 -1.36
C PRO A 154 -19.86 -8.57 -0.04
N ARG A 155 -19.28 -9.67 0.40
CA ARG A 155 -18.43 -9.75 1.60
C ARG A 155 -16.97 -10.06 1.27
N ALA A 156 -16.49 -9.65 0.08
CA ALA A 156 -15.10 -9.81 -0.28
C ALA A 156 -14.17 -9.14 0.75
N MET A 157 -13.09 -9.83 1.11
CA MET A 157 -12.02 -9.24 1.92
C MET A 157 -11.12 -8.43 1.02
N ILE A 158 -11.07 -7.12 1.26
CA ILE A 158 -10.35 -6.18 0.41
C ILE A 158 -9.39 -5.36 1.27
N LEU A 159 -8.13 -5.31 0.83
CA LEU A 159 -7.06 -4.49 1.39
C LEU A 159 -6.53 -3.54 0.31
N ILE A 160 -6.56 -2.24 0.56
CA ILE A 160 -5.96 -1.20 -0.27
C ILE A 160 -4.84 -0.58 0.55
N LEU A 161 -3.61 -0.60 0.05
CA LEU A 161 -2.44 -0.09 0.77
C LEU A 161 -1.51 0.70 -0.16
N GLY A 162 -0.69 1.56 0.44
CA GLY A 162 0.35 2.32 -0.24
C GLY A 162 0.28 3.83 0.00
N ASP A 163 1.09 4.55 -0.76
CA ASP A 163 1.14 6.01 -0.74
C ASP A 163 -0.02 6.59 -1.57
N LEU A 164 -1.06 7.07 -0.89
CA LEU A 164 -2.20 7.71 -1.54
C LEU A 164 -2.02 9.22 -1.72
N ASN A 165 -0.86 9.77 -1.32
CA ASN A 165 -0.49 11.18 -1.48
C ASN A 165 -1.57 12.16 -1.00
N GLY A 166 -2.23 11.84 0.12
CA GLY A 166 -3.28 12.68 0.69
C GLY A 166 -3.76 12.14 2.04
N ARG A 167 -4.21 13.05 2.90
CA ARG A 167 -4.73 12.70 4.24
C ARG A 167 -6.03 11.89 4.15
N ALA A 168 -6.41 11.20 5.22
CA ALA A 168 -7.58 10.31 5.28
C ALA A 168 -8.94 10.99 5.00
N ASN A 169 -9.04 12.31 5.01
CA ASN A 169 -10.26 13.08 4.78
C ASN A 169 -10.34 13.77 3.41
N THR A 170 -9.39 13.51 2.50
CA THR A 170 -9.33 14.15 1.18
C THR A 170 -10.43 13.66 0.22
N PRO A 171 -10.70 14.40 -0.89
CA PRO A 171 -11.64 13.96 -1.92
C PRO A 171 -11.34 12.57 -2.51
N ALA A 172 -10.07 12.18 -2.63
CA ALA A 172 -9.69 10.84 -3.09
C ALA A 172 -10.14 9.76 -2.09
N GLN A 173 -10.02 10.00 -0.79
CA GLN A 173 -10.51 9.10 0.25
C GLN A 173 -12.05 8.98 0.25
N LYS A 174 -12.74 10.11 0.03
CA LYS A 174 -14.21 10.12 -0.15
C LYS A 174 -14.64 9.32 -1.38
N MET A 175 -13.87 9.37 -2.48
CA MET A 175 -14.10 8.54 -3.66
C MET A 175 -14.01 7.04 -3.34
N LEU A 176 -13.08 6.64 -2.45
CA LEU A 176 -12.96 5.27 -1.95
C LEU A 176 -14.05 4.90 -0.93
N LYS A 177 -14.91 5.85 -0.53
CA LYS A 177 -15.97 5.69 0.48
C LYS A 177 -15.45 5.22 1.85
N THR A 178 -14.25 5.71 2.23
CA THR A 178 -13.62 5.32 3.49
C THR A 178 -14.27 5.98 4.69
N GLN A 179 -14.32 5.26 5.80
CA GLN A 179 -14.83 5.69 7.09
C GLN A 179 -13.74 5.54 8.17
N ASP A 180 -13.97 6.20 9.30
CA ASP A 180 -13.19 6.00 10.51
C ASP A 180 -13.64 4.70 11.19
N PRO A 181 -12.75 3.71 11.40
CA PRO A 181 -13.11 2.45 12.06
C PRO A 181 -13.48 2.61 13.54
N GLU A 182 -13.26 3.79 14.13
CA GLU A 182 -13.62 4.09 15.52
C GLU A 182 -14.93 4.87 15.63
N SER A 183 -15.54 5.31 14.53
CA SER A 183 -16.74 6.16 14.52
C SER A 183 -18.07 5.40 14.64
N GLY A 184 -18.05 4.10 14.96
CA GLY A 184 -19.30 3.34 15.10
C GLY A 184 -19.17 1.84 14.88
N THR A 185 -20.31 1.20 14.58
CA THR A 185 -20.33 -0.25 14.32
C THR A 185 -19.73 -0.59 12.96
N ILE A 186 -18.82 -1.53 12.94
CA ILE A 186 -18.20 -2.03 11.70
C ILE A 186 -19.20 -2.85 10.89
N LYS A 187 -19.45 -2.41 9.66
CA LYS A 187 -20.26 -3.13 8.66
C LYS A 187 -19.37 -3.80 7.66
N SER A 188 -19.59 -5.08 7.36
CA SER A 188 -18.73 -5.91 6.53
C SER A 188 -18.48 -5.35 5.12
N GLU A 189 -19.51 -4.72 4.55
CA GLU A 189 -19.50 -4.17 3.17
C GLU A 189 -18.88 -2.78 3.05
N ASN A 190 -18.63 -2.10 4.17
CA ASN A 190 -18.05 -0.76 4.20
C ASN A 190 -16.51 -0.82 4.19
N PHE A 191 -15.90 0.32 3.87
CA PHE A 191 -14.45 0.50 3.85
C PHE A 191 -14.00 1.43 4.96
N TYR A 192 -12.90 1.06 5.61
CA TYR A 192 -12.36 1.76 6.77
C TYR A 192 -10.88 2.06 6.56
N ASN A 193 -10.51 3.32 6.74
CA ASN A 193 -9.11 3.73 6.71
C ASN A 193 -8.53 3.62 8.13
N THR A 194 -7.66 2.64 8.34
CA THR A 194 -7.04 2.38 9.66
C THR A 194 -6.06 3.45 10.10
N GLY A 195 -5.66 4.36 9.21
CA GLY A 195 -4.86 5.56 9.50
C GLY A 195 -5.71 6.79 9.87
N TYR A 196 -7.03 6.68 9.91
CA TYR A 196 -7.92 7.84 10.15
C TYR A 196 -7.65 8.53 11.49
N TYR A 197 -7.30 7.78 12.52
CA TYR A 197 -6.98 8.30 13.86
C TYR A 197 -5.77 9.25 13.91
N LEU A 198 -4.94 9.26 12.84
CA LEU A 198 -3.76 10.14 12.71
C LEU A 198 -4.10 11.55 12.22
N LEU A 199 -5.35 11.79 11.79
CA LEU A 199 -5.79 13.12 11.39
C LEU A 199 -5.62 14.12 12.53
N GLY A 200 -4.93 15.23 12.25
CA GLY A 200 -4.67 16.29 13.21
C GLY A 200 -3.64 15.93 14.30
N LYS A 201 -2.97 14.79 14.19
CA LYS A 201 -1.86 14.44 15.07
C LYS A 201 -0.54 15.01 14.55
N ASN A 202 0.35 15.39 15.49
CA ASN A 202 1.74 15.69 15.15
C ASN A 202 2.58 14.40 15.06
N TYR A 203 2.10 13.49 14.19
CA TYR A 203 2.69 12.19 13.94
C TYR A 203 2.14 11.65 12.61
N GLY A 204 2.96 10.98 11.81
CA GLY A 204 2.56 10.50 10.50
C GLY A 204 3.65 9.73 9.77
N SER A 205 3.39 9.32 8.55
CA SER A 205 4.35 8.59 7.70
C SER A 205 5.28 9.50 6.90
N TYR A 206 5.01 10.80 6.86
CA TYR A 206 5.78 11.77 6.08
C TYR A 206 5.91 13.10 6.83
N ARG A 207 7.12 13.67 6.85
CA ARG A 207 7.37 15.00 7.45
C ARG A 207 7.81 15.98 6.37
N TYR A 208 7.09 17.09 6.24
CA TYR A 208 7.40 18.13 5.28
C TYR A 208 7.28 19.51 5.92
N GLN A 209 8.32 20.35 5.76
CA GLN A 209 8.40 21.72 6.35
C GLN A 209 8.05 21.76 7.85
N GLY A 210 8.45 20.74 8.59
CA GLY A 210 8.20 20.65 10.04
C GLY A 210 6.87 20.01 10.43
N GLU A 211 5.94 19.84 9.49
CA GLU A 211 4.62 19.23 9.73
C GLU A 211 4.59 17.73 9.40
N TRP A 212 4.00 16.93 10.26
CA TRP A 212 3.72 15.52 10.01
C TRP A 212 2.45 15.34 9.21
N GLN A 213 2.50 14.45 8.25
CA GLN A 213 1.37 14.06 7.41
C GLN A 213 1.31 12.54 7.31
N THR A 214 0.11 11.99 7.19
CA THR A 214 -0.11 10.58 6.86
C THR A 214 -0.53 10.51 5.42
N LEU A 215 0.38 10.07 4.55
CA LEU A 215 0.17 9.91 3.11
C LEU A 215 0.02 8.44 2.73
N ASP A 216 0.63 7.56 3.52
CA ASP A 216 0.51 6.12 3.41
C ASP A 216 -0.70 5.63 4.18
N HIS A 217 -1.48 4.76 3.59
CA HIS A 217 -2.73 4.28 4.17
C HIS A 217 -2.88 2.77 4.04
N SER A 218 -3.61 2.20 4.99
CA SER A 218 -4.18 0.87 4.95
C SER A 218 -5.70 1.01 5.06
N ILE A 219 -6.41 0.69 3.96
CA ILE A 219 -7.86 0.75 3.89
C ILE A 219 -8.38 -0.68 3.72
N VAL A 220 -9.32 -1.07 4.53
CA VAL A 220 -9.82 -2.44 4.58
C VAL A 220 -11.34 -2.51 4.52
N SER A 221 -11.87 -3.58 3.96
CA SER A 221 -13.28 -3.92 4.10
C SER A 221 -13.60 -4.33 5.55
N GLY A 222 -14.80 -4.05 6.01
CA GLY A 222 -15.17 -4.22 7.40
C GLY A 222 -15.17 -5.66 7.91
N ASN A 223 -15.25 -6.65 7.03
CA ASN A 223 -15.11 -8.05 7.43
C ASN A 223 -13.70 -8.43 7.89
N LEU A 224 -12.67 -7.64 7.53
CA LEU A 224 -11.33 -7.75 8.09
C LEU A 224 -11.20 -7.12 9.50
N LEU A 225 -12.22 -6.40 9.97
CA LEU A 225 -12.21 -5.67 11.26
C LEU A 225 -13.23 -6.18 12.28
N ASN A 226 -14.18 -7.03 11.89
CA ASN A 226 -15.34 -7.39 12.70
C ASN A 226 -15.17 -8.69 13.51
N GLY A 227 -14.02 -9.34 13.46
CA GLY A 227 -13.70 -10.57 14.20
C GLY A 227 -14.40 -11.84 13.69
N LYS A 228 -14.96 -11.82 12.47
CA LYS A 228 -15.73 -12.96 11.92
C LYS A 228 -14.94 -13.84 10.96
N ALA A 229 -13.87 -13.30 10.37
CA ALA A 229 -12.97 -14.04 9.49
C ALA A 229 -11.73 -14.50 10.26
N ASP A 230 -11.01 -15.50 9.76
CA ASP A 230 -9.75 -15.96 10.36
C ASP A 230 -8.66 -14.90 10.16
N LEU A 231 -8.65 -14.24 9.00
CA LEU A 231 -7.77 -13.11 8.74
C LEU A 231 -8.40 -11.82 9.31
N GLN A 232 -7.67 -11.19 10.22
CA GLN A 232 -8.09 -9.94 10.86
C GLN A 232 -7.02 -8.87 10.75
N VAL A 233 -7.45 -7.62 10.73
CA VAL A 233 -6.59 -6.43 10.72
C VAL A 233 -6.93 -5.56 11.93
N SER A 234 -5.92 -4.90 12.50
CA SER A 234 -6.13 -3.90 13.56
C SER A 234 -6.94 -2.70 13.01
N ARG A 235 -7.80 -2.12 13.84
CA ARG A 235 -8.53 -0.87 13.53
C ARG A 235 -7.60 0.33 13.36
N ARG A 236 -6.38 0.25 13.89
CA ARG A 236 -5.34 1.28 13.77
C ARG A 236 -4.12 0.68 13.09
N MET A 237 -3.69 1.27 11.98
CA MET A 237 -2.40 0.96 11.40
C MET A 237 -1.28 1.50 12.30
N GLY A 238 -0.17 0.79 12.36
CA GLY A 238 1.06 1.29 12.98
C GLY A 238 1.90 2.08 11.97
N ILE A 239 2.60 3.09 12.45
CA ILE A 239 3.74 3.68 11.76
C ILE A 239 4.98 3.11 12.44
N TYR A 240 5.88 2.55 11.64
CA TYR A 240 7.10 1.95 12.17
C TYR A 240 8.18 3.02 12.32
N ASP A 241 8.59 3.27 13.54
CA ASP A 241 9.48 4.34 13.96
C ASP A 241 10.62 3.87 14.88
N ALA A 242 11.16 2.68 14.59
CA ALA A 242 12.26 2.11 15.37
C ALA A 242 13.49 3.04 15.40
N ASP A 243 14.19 3.06 16.53
CA ASP A 243 15.33 3.95 16.79
C ASP A 243 16.40 3.91 15.70
N PHE A 244 16.65 2.73 15.11
CA PHE A 244 17.65 2.60 14.05
C PHE A 244 17.26 3.28 12.71
N LEU A 245 16.05 3.82 12.58
CA LEU A 245 15.62 4.63 11.44
C LEU A 245 16.02 6.10 11.60
N LEU A 246 16.35 6.52 12.82
CA LEU A 246 16.78 7.86 13.12
C LEU A 246 18.30 7.92 12.95
N GLU A 247 18.79 8.80 12.09
CA GLU A 247 20.23 9.17 12.10
C GLU A 247 20.47 10.03 13.34
N GLU A 248 21.48 9.69 14.13
CA GLU A 248 22.01 10.62 15.15
C GLU A 248 22.58 11.83 14.39
N GLU A 249 22.07 13.02 14.71
CA GLU A 249 22.57 14.30 14.19
C GLU A 249 23.97 14.63 14.74
#